data_6ba1b1cb658433c09e7a719519d7a881
#
_entry.id   6ba1b1cb658433c09e7a719519d7a881
#
_cell.length_a   1.000
_cell.length_b   1.000
_cell.length_c   1.000
_cell.angle_alpha   90.00
_cell.angle_beta   90.00
_cell.angle_gamma   90.00
#
_symmetry.space_group_name_H-M   'P 1'
#
loop_
_entity.id
_entity.type
_entity.pdbx_description
1 polymer ?
#
loop_
_entity_poly.entity_id
_entity_poly.type
_entity_poly.pdbx_seq_one_letter_code
_entity_poly.pdbx_strand_id
1 'polypeptide(L)'
;MFVRALIIYIAMTVWASGLHDNTFAVFELQEQLQILYLNMWELLHQLEYVTPAQRAIVYQEIEHIKQQIVHTIDLLKQHDQQQHP
;
A
#
# COMPACT_ATOMS: atom_id res chain seq x y z
N MET A 1 -6.03 -12.11 -6.03
CA MET A 1 -5.87 -11.32 -7.25
C MET A 1 -6.90 -10.23 -7.41
N PHE A 2 -7.98 -10.33 -6.66
CA PHE A 2 -8.94 -9.22 -6.56
C PHE A 2 -8.31 -7.94 -6.02
N VAL A 3 -7.27 -8.07 -5.19
CA VAL A 3 -6.63 -6.93 -4.55
C VAL A 3 -5.93 -6.03 -5.58
N ARG A 4 -5.28 -6.61 -6.59
CA ARG A 4 -4.61 -5.80 -7.63
C ARG A 4 -5.62 -5.02 -8.47
N ALA A 5 -6.73 -5.64 -8.82
CA ALA A 5 -7.80 -4.96 -9.56
C ALA A 5 -8.39 -3.83 -8.71
N LEU A 6 -8.56 -4.05 -7.42
CA LEU A 6 -9.06 -3.04 -6.49
C LEU A 6 -8.11 -1.85 -6.39
N ILE A 7 -6.81 -2.11 -6.30
CA ILE A 7 -5.79 -1.05 -6.24
C ILE A 7 -5.83 -0.21 -7.52
N ILE A 8 -5.90 -0.84 -8.68
CA ILE A 8 -5.96 -0.14 -9.95
C ILE A 8 -7.24 0.69 -10.04
N TYR A 9 -8.36 0.14 -9.61
CA TYR A 9 -9.65 0.83 -9.64
C TYR A 9 -9.62 2.08 -8.75
N ILE A 10 -9.10 1.94 -7.54
CA ILE A 10 -8.99 3.07 -6.60
C ILE A 10 -8.06 4.14 -7.18
N ALA A 11 -6.92 3.75 -7.73
CA ALA A 11 -5.97 4.68 -8.33
C ALA A 11 -6.59 5.44 -9.50
N MET A 12 -7.35 4.75 -10.35
CA MET A 12 -8.03 5.38 -11.48
C MET A 12 -9.13 6.33 -11.03
N THR A 13 -9.89 5.96 -10.02
CA THR A 13 -10.94 6.80 -9.45
C THR A 13 -10.35 8.09 -8.87
N VAL A 14 -9.26 7.96 -8.14
CA VAL A 14 -8.55 9.10 -7.56
C VAL A 14 -8.02 10.02 -8.67
N TRP A 15 -7.44 9.45 -9.70
CA TRP A 15 -6.90 10.21 -10.83
C TRP A 15 -8.00 10.96 -11.58
N ALA A 16 -9.13 10.31 -11.78
CA ALA A 16 -10.26 10.88 -12.52
C ALA A 16 -10.91 12.04 -11.78
N SER A 17 -10.84 12.06 -10.44
CA SER A 17 -11.42 13.14 -9.65
C SER A 17 -10.67 14.46 -9.79
N GLY A 18 -9.38 14.41 -10.17
CA GLY A 18 -8.57 15.60 -10.41
C GLY A 18 -8.36 16.49 -9.19
N LEU A 19 -8.54 15.96 -8.01
CA LEU A 19 -8.39 16.70 -6.77
C LEU A 19 -6.91 16.79 -6.39
N HIS A 20 -6.42 18.01 -6.21
CA HIS A 20 -5.03 18.28 -5.85
C HIS A 20 -4.89 18.91 -4.47
N ASP A 21 -5.89 18.73 -3.62
CA ASP A 21 -5.86 19.23 -2.26
C ASP A 21 -4.94 18.36 -1.39
N ASN A 22 -4.22 18.98 -0.45
CA ASN A 22 -3.35 18.26 0.48
C ASN A 22 -4.12 17.26 1.32
N THR A 23 -5.35 17.61 1.73
CA THR A 23 -6.21 16.71 2.48
C THR A 23 -6.50 15.44 1.68
N PHE A 24 -6.73 15.60 0.39
CA PHE A 24 -6.99 14.48 -0.50
C PHE A 24 -5.76 13.60 -0.65
N ALA A 25 -4.57 14.20 -0.74
CA ALA A 25 -3.32 13.45 -0.84
C ALA A 25 -3.09 12.59 0.40
N VAL A 26 -3.37 13.13 1.58
CA VAL A 26 -3.26 12.38 2.84
C VAL A 26 -4.25 11.22 2.86
N PHE A 27 -5.49 11.47 2.44
CA PHE A 27 -6.51 10.43 2.38
C PHE A 27 -6.11 9.31 1.43
N GLU A 28 -5.57 9.67 0.26
CA GLU A 28 -5.09 8.70 -0.72
C GLU A 28 -3.97 7.85 -0.15
N LEU A 29 -3.00 8.47 0.52
CA LEU A 29 -1.89 7.76 1.13
C LEU A 29 -2.37 6.79 2.22
N GLN A 30 -3.35 7.21 3.02
CA GLN A 30 -3.93 6.33 4.04
C GLN A 30 -4.62 5.12 3.41
N GLU A 31 -5.34 5.31 2.31
CA GLU A 31 -5.96 4.20 1.60
C GLU A 31 -4.92 3.25 1.01
N GLN A 32 -3.87 3.79 0.41
CA GLN A 32 -2.77 2.99 -0.11
C GLN A 32 -2.13 2.16 1.01
N LEU A 33 -1.96 2.76 2.18
CA LEU A 33 -1.38 2.07 3.31
C LEU A 33 -2.24 0.89 3.75
N GLN A 34 -3.57 1.09 3.82
CA GLN A 34 -4.48 0.01 4.16
C GLN A 34 -4.41 -1.13 3.16
N ILE A 35 -4.35 -0.82 1.87
CA ILE A 35 -4.24 -1.81 0.82
C ILE A 35 -2.93 -2.59 0.93
N LEU A 36 -1.84 -1.90 1.24
CA LEU A 36 -0.54 -2.55 1.44
C LEU A 36 -0.57 -3.50 2.64
N TYR A 37 -1.20 -3.11 3.73
CA TYR A 37 -1.36 -3.98 4.89
C TYR A 37 -2.19 -5.22 4.55
N LEU A 38 -3.27 -5.07 3.79
CA LEU A 38 -4.07 -6.20 3.35
C LEU A 38 -3.27 -7.15 2.45
N ASN A 39 -2.48 -6.60 1.55
CA ASN A 39 -1.59 -7.40 0.69
C ASN A 39 -0.57 -8.17 1.52
N MET A 40 0.02 -7.52 2.51
CA MET A 40 0.98 -8.16 3.39
C MET A 40 0.32 -9.31 4.17
N TRP A 41 -0.86 -9.06 4.72
CA TRP A 41 -1.61 -10.07 5.45
C TRP A 41 -1.90 -11.28 4.57
N GLU A 42 -2.32 -11.04 3.33
CA GLU A 42 -2.61 -12.11 2.37
C GLU A 42 -1.35 -12.93 2.06
N LEU A 43 -0.21 -12.27 1.87
CA LEU A 43 1.04 -12.97 1.63
C LEU A 43 1.47 -13.79 2.85
N LEU A 44 1.33 -13.24 4.04
CA LEU A 44 1.64 -13.98 5.27
C LEU A 44 0.76 -15.22 5.40
N HIS A 45 -0.51 -15.10 5.02
CA HIS A 45 -1.44 -16.22 5.05
C HIS A 45 -1.04 -17.29 4.03
N GLN A 46 -0.56 -16.88 2.85
CA GLN A 46 -0.10 -17.81 1.83
C GLN A 46 1.09 -18.65 2.29
N LEU A 47 1.91 -18.16 3.20
CA LEU A 47 3.07 -18.89 3.70
C LEU A 47 2.68 -20.24 4.33
N GLU A 48 1.45 -20.38 4.80
CA GLU A 48 0.97 -21.62 5.38
C GLU A 48 0.74 -22.71 4.32
N TYR A 49 0.56 -22.33 3.07
CA TYR A 49 0.14 -23.23 2.00
C TYR A 49 1.19 -23.43 0.92
N VAL A 50 2.28 -22.66 0.93
CA VAL A 50 3.29 -22.74 -0.12
C VAL A 50 4.39 -23.74 0.23
N THR A 51 5.04 -24.26 -0.81
CA THR A 51 6.19 -25.15 -0.65
C THR A 51 7.40 -24.36 -0.12
N PRO A 52 8.41 -25.05 0.47
CA PRO A 52 9.62 -24.36 0.95
C PRO A 52 10.32 -23.55 -0.16
N ALA A 53 10.30 -24.05 -1.40
CA ALA A 53 10.91 -23.32 -2.52
C ALA A 53 10.15 -22.03 -2.82
N GLN A 54 8.84 -22.04 -2.70
CA GLN A 54 8.01 -20.87 -2.94
C GLN A 54 8.06 -19.88 -1.80
N ARG A 55 8.41 -20.32 -0.60
CA ARG A 55 8.51 -19.44 0.57
C ARG A 55 9.51 -18.29 0.35
N ALA A 56 10.63 -18.60 -0.29
CA ALA A 56 11.65 -17.57 -0.57
C ALA A 56 11.07 -16.46 -1.43
N ILE A 57 10.25 -16.82 -2.43
CA ILE A 57 9.63 -15.83 -3.31
C ILE A 57 8.61 -14.98 -2.52
N VAL A 58 7.81 -15.61 -1.68
CA VAL A 58 6.82 -14.91 -0.87
C VAL A 58 7.51 -13.97 0.12
N TYR A 59 8.61 -14.39 0.74
CA TYR A 59 9.38 -13.52 1.64
C TYR A 59 9.93 -12.30 0.92
N GLN A 60 10.39 -12.44 -0.32
CA GLN A 60 10.85 -11.31 -1.11
C GLN A 60 9.70 -10.33 -1.39
N GLU A 61 8.52 -10.84 -1.70
CA GLU A 61 7.35 -9.97 -1.91
C GLU A 61 6.93 -9.27 -0.63
N ILE A 62 6.97 -9.96 0.50
CA ILE A 62 6.66 -9.36 1.81
C ILE A 62 7.64 -8.23 2.09
N GLU A 63 8.93 -8.46 1.86
CA GLU A 63 9.96 -7.44 2.09
C GLU A 63 9.73 -6.21 1.21
N HIS A 64 9.36 -6.43 -0.05
CA HIS A 64 9.05 -5.35 -0.97
C HIS A 64 7.87 -4.52 -0.48
N ILE A 65 6.80 -5.18 -0.02
CA ILE A 65 5.63 -4.48 0.51
C ILE A 65 5.97 -3.72 1.79
N LYS A 66 6.80 -4.29 2.66
CA LYS A 66 7.26 -3.60 3.86
C LYS A 66 7.96 -2.29 3.51
N GLN A 67 8.81 -2.31 2.48
CA GLN A 67 9.49 -1.09 2.04
C GLN A 67 8.50 -0.06 1.51
N GLN A 68 7.48 -0.50 0.78
CA GLN A 68 6.43 0.39 0.30
C GLN A 68 5.62 0.98 1.45
N ILE A 69 5.33 0.19 2.48
CA ILE A 69 4.62 0.65 3.67
C ILE A 69 5.44 1.76 4.35
N VAL A 70 6.73 1.52 4.57
CA VAL A 70 7.61 2.50 5.20
C VAL A 70 7.64 3.79 4.38
N HIS A 71 7.78 3.67 3.07
CA HIS A 71 7.79 4.83 2.18
C HIS A 71 6.49 5.62 2.27
N THR A 72 5.34 4.93 2.29
CA THR A 72 4.04 5.57 2.38
C THR A 72 3.88 6.29 3.72
N ILE A 73 4.33 5.68 4.81
CA ILE A 73 4.31 6.31 6.13
C ILE A 73 5.17 7.57 6.14
N ASP A 74 6.35 7.52 5.51
CA ASP A 74 7.22 8.69 5.43
C ASP A 74 6.55 9.83 4.66
N LEU A 75 5.85 9.52 3.57
CA LEU A 75 5.12 10.52 2.81
C LEU A 75 3.99 11.14 3.65
N LEU A 76 3.29 10.32 4.44
CA LEU A 76 2.26 10.82 5.34
C LEU A 76 2.84 11.76 6.39
N LYS A 77 4.00 11.42 6.95
CA LYS A 77 4.67 12.28 7.93
C LYS A 77 5.09 13.62 7.30
N GLN A 78 5.57 13.60 6.07
CA GLN A 78 5.94 14.82 5.36
C GLN A 78 4.73 15.73 5.16
N HIS A 79 3.59 15.17 4.77
CA HIS A 79 2.38 15.96 4.61
C HIS A 79 1.89 16.54 5.93
N ASP A 80 1.97 15.76 7.00
CA ASP A 80 1.57 16.21 8.32
C ASP A 80 2.45 17.39 8.79
N GLN A 81 3.76 17.30 8.55
CA GLN A 81 4.68 18.38 8.91
C GLN A 81 4.43 19.64 8.11
N GLN A 82 4.01 19.52 6.85
CA GLN A 82 3.70 20.69 6.02
C GLN A 82 2.43 21.38 6.46
N GLN A 83 1.51 20.67 7.10
CA GLN A 83 0.25 21.24 7.56
C GLN A 83 0.39 21.95 8.91
N HIS A 84 1.48 21.74 9.62
CA HIS A 84 1.77 22.39 10.89
C HIS A 84 2.85 23.45 10.69
N PRO A 85 2.48 24.73 10.68
CA PRO A 85 3.48 25.80 10.57
C PRO A 85 4.35 25.90 11.82
#